data_3d8174de355240301890dc327bcac56f
#
_entry.id   3d8174de355240301890dc327bcac56f
#
_cell.length_a   1.000
_cell.length_b   1.000
_cell.length_c   1.000
_cell.angle_alpha   90.00
_cell.angle_beta   90.00
_cell.angle_gamma   90.00
#
_symmetry.space_group_name_H-M   'P 1'
#
loop_
_entity.id
_entity.type
_entity.pdbx_description
1 polymer ?
#
loop_
_entity_poly.entity_id
_entity_poly.type
_entity_poly.pdbx_seq_one_letter_code
_entity_poly.pdbx_strand_id
1 'polypeptide(L)'
;MRNKSSVQFTTVIMLISILTVFSQFCLLHFLKDDLKATFIASGIVLLVSIILLTISYNYEVIFIYMFLNVVLSSLLAAYSFWEISYFYYSITNYKLWLIIVNFFVPWIVCFFVSMFDTNKSIINYRQFIRNSSLLFLVFYIGVFVYAEFLSQSSSIWTEQEINVIPFYTIAAHIEDYIYKTNTLMQTMVNVLLPCLLFVPAGFLIYMCMRQWNRLPRLIIILLVPILVEVVQVFVKTNDINIDDVILGFLGGLLGQILFLIVNGLFLYFKGESFIEDKTQQRPELHF
;
A
#
# COMPACT_ATOMS: atom_id res chain seq x y z
N MET A 1 23.67 -5.79 31.11
CA MET A 1 22.26 -5.90 31.48
C MET A 1 21.31 -5.41 30.40
N ARG A 2 21.69 -4.46 29.53
CA ARG A 2 20.83 -3.89 28.46
C ARG A 2 20.39 -4.92 27.37
N ASN A 3 21.18 -5.98 27.12
CA ASN A 3 20.90 -6.98 26.07
C ASN A 3 19.81 -8.02 26.44
N LYS A 4 19.66 -8.37 27.72
CA LYS A 4 18.66 -9.39 28.11
C LYS A 4 17.23 -8.84 28.08
N SER A 5 17.01 -7.59 28.46
CA SER A 5 15.68 -6.98 28.45
C SER A 5 15.17 -6.70 27.03
N SER A 6 16.06 -6.35 26.09
CA SER A 6 15.67 -6.13 24.69
C SER A 6 15.27 -7.44 24.00
N VAL A 7 15.98 -8.53 24.23
CA VAL A 7 15.65 -9.86 23.67
C VAL A 7 14.32 -10.37 24.21
N GLN A 8 14.06 -10.25 25.51
CA GLN A 8 12.78 -10.65 26.10
C GLN A 8 11.61 -9.84 25.54
N PHE A 9 11.79 -8.55 25.32
CA PHE A 9 10.75 -7.69 24.76
C PHE A 9 10.43 -8.03 23.30
N THR A 10 11.46 -8.29 22.48
CA THR A 10 11.26 -8.71 21.08
C THR A 10 10.56 -10.06 21.00
N THR A 11 10.87 -11.00 21.90
CA THR A 11 10.21 -12.31 21.96
C THR A 11 8.73 -12.16 22.30
N VAL A 12 8.37 -11.26 23.22
CA VAL A 12 6.97 -10.97 23.56
C VAL A 12 6.21 -10.40 22.36
N ILE A 13 6.80 -9.46 21.62
CA ILE A 13 6.17 -8.90 20.40
C ILE A 13 5.94 -9.99 19.35
N MET A 14 6.93 -10.87 19.17
CA MET A 14 6.83 -11.99 18.24
C MET A 14 5.68 -12.94 18.61
N LEU A 15 5.52 -13.27 19.88
CA LEU A 15 4.40 -14.09 20.37
C LEU A 15 3.05 -13.39 20.14
N ILE A 16 2.96 -12.10 20.43
CA ILE A 16 1.75 -11.32 20.18
C ILE A 16 1.40 -11.31 18.69
N SER A 17 2.39 -11.13 17.81
CA SER A 17 2.18 -11.16 16.36
C SER A 17 1.68 -12.52 15.88
N ILE A 18 2.29 -13.61 16.34
CA ILE A 18 1.85 -14.97 16.02
C ILE A 18 0.41 -15.20 16.47
N LEU A 19 0.07 -14.81 17.70
CA LEU A 19 -1.29 -14.95 18.23
C LEU A 19 -2.31 -14.10 17.44
N THR A 20 -1.93 -12.88 17.06
CA THR A 20 -2.80 -11.99 16.27
C THR A 20 -3.10 -12.61 14.90
N VAL A 21 -2.08 -13.05 14.16
CA VAL A 21 -2.26 -13.62 12.82
C VAL A 21 -2.97 -14.97 12.89
N PHE A 22 -2.67 -15.79 13.91
CA PHE A 22 -3.37 -17.05 14.14
C PHE A 22 -4.86 -16.85 14.45
N SER A 23 -5.20 -15.86 15.29
CA SER A 23 -6.61 -15.53 15.59
C SER A 23 -7.36 -15.06 14.34
N GLN A 24 -6.72 -14.28 13.47
CA GLN A 24 -7.28 -13.85 12.18
C GLN A 24 -7.53 -15.03 11.26
N PHE A 25 -6.57 -15.96 11.19
CA PHE A 25 -6.73 -17.20 10.41
C PHE A 25 -7.89 -18.05 10.92
N CYS A 26 -8.01 -18.23 12.24
CA CYS A 26 -9.14 -18.94 12.85
C CYS A 26 -10.47 -18.26 12.53
N LEU A 27 -10.55 -16.93 12.61
CA LEU A 27 -11.77 -16.18 12.28
C LEU A 27 -12.19 -16.43 10.83
N LEU A 28 -11.27 -16.37 9.87
CA LEU A 28 -11.57 -16.64 8.47
C LEU A 28 -11.99 -18.09 8.21
N HIS A 29 -11.46 -19.04 9.00
CA HIS A 29 -11.81 -20.45 8.85
C HIS A 29 -13.17 -20.79 9.46
N PHE A 30 -13.51 -20.22 10.62
CA PHE A 30 -14.72 -20.57 11.37
C PHE A 30 -15.93 -19.70 11.03
N LEU A 31 -15.73 -18.44 10.62
CA LEU A 31 -16.83 -17.57 10.21
C LEU A 31 -17.16 -17.81 8.73
N LYS A 32 -18.41 -18.18 8.46
CA LYS A 32 -18.91 -18.35 7.09
C LYS A 32 -19.07 -17.03 6.32
N ASP A 33 -19.04 -15.90 7.04
CA ASP A 33 -19.20 -14.56 6.50
C ASP A 33 -17.83 -13.87 6.51
N ASP A 34 -17.16 -13.89 5.37
CA ASP A 34 -15.81 -13.37 5.18
C ASP A 34 -15.72 -11.88 5.48
N LEU A 35 -16.77 -11.11 5.17
CA LEU A 35 -16.78 -9.66 5.44
C LEU A 35 -16.78 -9.38 6.94
N LYS A 36 -17.61 -10.10 7.71
CA LYS A 36 -17.62 -9.98 9.17
C LYS A 36 -16.29 -10.44 9.78
N ALA A 37 -15.72 -11.54 9.28
CA ALA A 37 -14.42 -12.03 9.73
C ALA A 37 -13.33 -10.97 9.54
N THR A 38 -13.31 -10.28 8.38
CA THR A 38 -12.33 -9.22 8.09
C THR A 38 -12.52 -8.01 9.01
N PHE A 39 -13.75 -7.60 9.30
CA PHE A 39 -14.01 -6.50 10.24
C PHE A 39 -13.55 -6.85 11.66
N ILE A 40 -13.84 -8.04 12.15
CA ILE A 40 -13.41 -8.48 13.48
C ILE A 40 -11.88 -8.59 13.53
N ALA A 41 -11.26 -9.13 12.50
CA ALA A 41 -9.79 -9.20 12.37
C ALA A 41 -9.15 -7.81 12.41
N SER A 42 -9.74 -6.82 11.71
CA SER A 42 -9.29 -5.42 11.75
C SER A 42 -9.39 -4.82 13.16
N GLY A 43 -10.48 -5.11 13.86
CA GLY A 43 -10.69 -4.69 15.25
C GLY A 43 -9.63 -5.25 16.20
N ILE A 44 -9.24 -6.52 16.05
CA ILE A 44 -8.17 -7.14 16.85
C ILE A 44 -6.85 -6.42 16.62
N VAL A 45 -6.45 -6.16 15.37
CA VAL A 45 -5.20 -5.46 15.04
C VAL A 45 -5.20 -4.04 15.62
N LEU A 46 -6.35 -3.35 15.52
CA LEU A 46 -6.51 -2.00 16.06
C LEU A 46 -6.29 -2.00 17.59
N LEU A 47 -6.98 -2.89 18.31
CA LEU A 47 -6.87 -2.98 19.77
C LEU A 47 -5.44 -3.32 20.21
N VAL A 48 -4.82 -4.32 19.60
CA VAL A 48 -3.44 -4.71 19.90
C VAL A 48 -2.47 -3.57 19.60
N SER A 49 -2.65 -2.85 18.49
CA SER A 49 -1.79 -1.71 18.14
C SER A 49 -1.89 -0.58 19.16
N ILE A 50 -3.11 -0.26 19.61
CA ILE A 50 -3.33 0.76 20.66
C ILE A 50 -2.68 0.32 21.97
N ILE A 51 -2.89 -0.92 22.40
CA ILE A 51 -2.32 -1.47 23.65
C ILE A 51 -0.79 -1.45 23.60
N LEU A 52 -0.20 -1.92 22.51
CA LEU A 52 1.26 -1.91 22.34
C LEU A 52 1.83 -0.49 22.37
N LEU A 53 1.17 0.45 21.70
CA LEU A 53 1.62 1.84 21.67
C LEU A 53 1.49 2.52 23.05
N THR A 54 0.41 2.25 23.80
CA THR A 54 0.22 2.80 25.15
C THR A 54 1.19 2.21 26.17
N ILE A 55 1.52 0.93 26.08
CA ILE A 55 2.46 0.27 27.00
C ILE A 55 3.91 0.63 26.68
N SER A 56 4.29 0.58 25.42
CA SER A 56 5.69 0.75 25.02
C SER A 56 6.09 2.22 24.85
N TYR A 57 5.16 3.09 24.52
CA TYR A 57 5.42 4.48 24.11
C TYR A 57 6.49 4.61 23.01
N ASN A 58 6.71 3.55 22.21
CA ASN A 58 7.76 3.49 21.20
C ASN A 58 7.21 3.03 19.83
N TYR A 59 7.42 3.85 18.82
CA TYR A 59 7.01 3.54 17.44
C TYR A 59 7.78 2.38 16.81
N GLU A 60 9.02 2.10 17.26
CA GLU A 60 9.79 0.94 16.79
C GLU A 60 9.09 -0.38 17.14
N VAL A 61 8.45 -0.45 18.28
CA VAL A 61 7.68 -1.63 18.73
C VAL A 61 6.52 -1.89 17.78
N ILE A 62 5.79 -0.84 17.41
CA ILE A 62 4.68 -0.96 16.46
C ILE A 62 5.19 -1.31 15.07
N PHE A 63 6.34 -0.78 14.66
CA PHE A 63 6.96 -1.16 13.38
C PHE A 63 7.33 -2.65 13.36
N ILE A 64 7.94 -3.18 14.41
CA ILE A 64 8.29 -4.61 14.51
C ILE A 64 7.00 -5.47 14.49
N TYR A 65 5.99 -5.09 15.24
CA TYR A 65 4.70 -5.76 15.24
C TYR A 65 4.05 -5.76 13.84
N MET A 66 3.97 -4.61 13.20
CA MET A 66 3.45 -4.45 11.85
C MET A 66 4.23 -5.30 10.83
N PHE A 67 5.57 -5.23 10.87
CA PHE A 67 6.44 -6.00 9.98
C PHE A 67 6.23 -7.52 10.14
N LEU A 68 6.22 -8.03 11.37
CA LEU A 68 5.99 -9.44 11.65
C LEU A 68 4.60 -9.89 11.18
N ASN A 69 3.56 -9.09 11.43
CA ASN A 69 2.21 -9.42 11.00
C ASN A 69 2.08 -9.44 9.47
N VAL A 70 2.70 -8.49 8.77
CA VAL A 70 2.71 -8.46 7.29
C VAL A 70 3.44 -9.68 6.75
N VAL A 71 4.61 -10.03 7.30
CA VAL A 71 5.37 -11.22 6.87
C VAL A 71 4.58 -12.50 7.14
N LEU A 72 4.03 -12.68 8.34
CA LEU A 72 3.28 -13.87 8.70
C LEU A 72 2.00 -14.02 7.86
N SER A 73 1.24 -12.93 7.65
CA SER A 73 0.04 -12.97 6.81
C SER A 73 0.38 -13.21 5.33
N SER A 74 1.51 -12.69 4.84
CA SER A 74 2.00 -12.97 3.49
C SER A 74 2.41 -14.43 3.31
N LEU A 75 3.08 -15.02 4.30
CA LEU A 75 3.44 -16.44 4.29
C LEU A 75 2.19 -17.33 4.29
N LEU A 76 1.17 -16.99 5.09
CA LEU A 76 -0.10 -17.70 5.09
C LEU A 76 -0.84 -17.58 3.76
N ALA A 77 -0.82 -16.41 3.14
CA ALA A 77 -1.37 -16.21 1.81
C ALA A 77 -0.60 -17.07 0.77
N ALA A 78 0.73 -17.05 0.78
CA ALA A 78 1.58 -17.83 -0.10
C ALA A 78 1.37 -19.35 0.07
N TYR A 79 1.26 -19.84 1.32
CA TYR A 79 0.94 -21.24 1.61
C TYR A 79 -0.40 -21.66 1.01
N SER A 80 -1.40 -20.77 1.11
CA SER A 80 -2.71 -21.02 0.50
C SER A 80 -2.65 -21.10 -1.02
N PHE A 81 -1.76 -20.33 -1.66
CA PHE A 81 -1.49 -20.43 -3.10
C PHE A 81 -0.91 -21.80 -3.49
N TRP A 82 0.03 -22.30 -2.69
CA TRP A 82 0.66 -23.61 -2.95
C TRP A 82 -0.35 -24.74 -2.87
N GLU A 83 -1.25 -24.70 -1.91
CA GLU A 83 -2.29 -25.73 -1.70
C GLU A 83 -3.39 -25.67 -2.79
N ILE A 84 -3.71 -24.49 -3.30
CA ILE A 84 -4.70 -24.24 -4.36
C ILE A 84 -4.21 -24.68 -5.76
N SER A 85 -2.91 -24.75 -6.02
CA SER A 85 -2.40 -25.24 -7.30
C SER A 85 -2.82 -26.70 -7.59
N TYR A 86 -3.26 -27.43 -6.55
CA TYR A 86 -3.83 -28.77 -6.67
C TYR A 86 -5.38 -28.80 -6.74
N PHE A 87 -6.06 -27.74 -6.32
CA PHE A 87 -7.52 -27.62 -6.36
C PHE A 87 -7.93 -26.26 -6.92
N TYR A 88 -8.75 -26.25 -7.94
CA TYR A 88 -9.35 -25.10 -8.66
C TYR A 88 -10.19 -24.18 -7.73
N TYR A 89 -9.64 -23.62 -6.68
CA TYR A 89 -10.35 -22.67 -5.84
C TYR A 89 -9.77 -21.25 -6.02
N SER A 90 -10.65 -20.33 -6.41
CA SER A 90 -10.35 -18.90 -6.44
C SER A 90 -9.77 -18.48 -5.08
N ILE A 91 -8.63 -17.80 -5.12
CA ILE A 91 -8.10 -17.11 -3.94
C ILE A 91 -9.18 -16.16 -3.49
N THR A 92 -9.76 -16.43 -2.33
CA THR A 92 -10.66 -15.46 -1.75
C THR A 92 -9.86 -14.21 -1.47
N ASN A 93 -10.28 -13.08 -2.05
CA ASN A 93 -9.66 -11.75 -1.90
C ASN A 93 -9.41 -11.35 -0.44
N TYR A 94 -10.05 -12.01 0.51
CA TYR A 94 -9.98 -11.78 1.94
C TYR A 94 -8.61 -12.05 2.58
N LYS A 95 -7.82 -12.98 2.04
CA LYS A 95 -6.44 -13.21 2.54
C LYS A 95 -5.51 -12.06 2.20
N LEU A 96 -5.70 -11.44 1.04
CA LEU A 96 -4.99 -10.21 0.66
C LEU A 96 -5.42 -9.05 1.56
N TRP A 97 -6.71 -8.95 1.92
CA TRP A 97 -7.19 -7.95 2.86
C TRP A 97 -6.52 -8.05 4.23
N LEU A 98 -6.19 -9.24 4.72
CA LEU A 98 -5.46 -9.38 5.98
C LEU A 98 -4.08 -8.73 5.94
N ILE A 99 -3.35 -8.85 4.82
CA ILE A 99 -2.05 -8.19 4.66
C ILE A 99 -2.22 -6.68 4.70
N ILE A 100 -3.21 -6.17 3.96
CA ILE A 100 -3.54 -4.73 3.94
C ILE A 100 -3.90 -4.23 5.34
N VAL A 101 -4.76 -4.94 6.07
CA VAL A 101 -5.17 -4.60 7.43
C VAL A 101 -3.99 -4.60 8.39
N ASN A 102 -3.15 -5.63 8.35
CA ASN A 102 -1.97 -5.76 9.21
C ASN A 102 -0.90 -4.67 8.95
N PHE A 103 -0.90 -4.08 7.76
CA PHE A 103 -0.05 -2.93 7.44
C PHE A 103 -0.70 -1.60 7.83
N PHE A 104 -1.90 -1.33 7.30
CA PHE A 104 -2.49 0.01 7.40
C PHE A 104 -3.05 0.33 8.77
N VAL A 105 -3.63 -0.63 9.49
CA VAL A 105 -4.23 -0.34 10.81
C VAL A 105 -3.19 0.13 11.84
N PRO A 106 -2.04 -0.56 12.05
CA PRO A 106 -1.00 -0.05 12.94
C PRO A 106 -0.43 1.29 12.47
N TRP A 107 -0.31 1.49 11.16
CA TRP A 107 0.17 2.74 10.56
C TRP A 107 -0.78 3.91 10.86
N ILE A 108 -2.09 3.72 10.67
CA ILE A 108 -3.13 4.71 10.96
C ILE A 108 -3.14 5.05 12.47
N VAL A 109 -3.04 4.05 13.35
CA VAL A 109 -2.96 4.28 14.80
C VAL A 109 -1.75 5.15 15.13
N CYS A 110 -0.57 4.83 14.62
CA CYS A 110 0.63 5.63 14.84
C CYS A 110 0.48 7.06 14.30
N PHE A 111 -0.13 7.22 13.13
CA PHE A 111 -0.36 8.51 12.51
C PHE A 111 -1.26 9.40 13.39
N PHE A 112 -2.43 8.90 13.81
CA PHE A 112 -3.33 9.66 14.65
C PHE A 112 -2.73 9.96 16.03
N VAL A 113 -2.13 8.97 16.69
CA VAL A 113 -1.49 9.20 17.99
C VAL A 113 -0.35 10.21 17.87
N SER A 114 0.43 10.19 16.80
CA SER A 114 1.50 11.18 16.59
C SER A 114 0.96 12.59 16.38
N MET A 115 -0.23 12.75 15.80
CA MET A 115 -0.87 14.06 15.63
C MET A 115 -1.27 14.71 16.96
N PHE A 116 -1.77 13.91 17.90
CA PHE A 116 -2.32 14.41 19.16
C PHE A 116 -1.34 14.37 20.34
N ASP A 117 -0.27 13.59 20.25
CA ASP A 117 0.72 13.46 21.32
C ASP A 117 1.77 14.57 21.25
N THR A 118 1.71 15.51 22.19
CA THR A 118 2.65 16.65 22.29
C THR A 118 4.00 16.27 22.88
N ASN A 119 4.11 15.13 23.55
CA ASN A 119 5.29 14.77 24.37
C ASN A 119 6.26 13.80 23.66
N LYS A 120 5.89 13.21 22.53
CA LYS A 120 6.74 12.21 21.85
C LYS A 120 7.70 12.85 20.88
N SER A 121 8.91 12.32 20.88
CA SER A 121 9.98 12.69 19.95
C SER A 121 9.52 12.50 18.49
N ILE A 122 9.39 13.58 17.74
CA ILE A 122 9.10 13.61 16.31
C ILE A 122 10.13 12.81 15.53
N ILE A 123 11.37 12.72 16.01
CA ILE A 123 12.46 11.94 15.40
C ILE A 123 12.10 10.46 15.29
N ASN A 124 11.56 9.86 16.36
CA ASN A 124 11.18 8.44 16.37
C ASN A 124 10.00 8.18 15.41
N TYR A 125 9.05 9.13 15.31
CA TYR A 125 7.95 9.02 14.38
C TYR A 125 8.42 9.12 12.92
N ARG A 126 9.32 10.02 12.59
CA ARG A 126 9.91 10.13 11.23
C ARG A 126 10.69 8.87 10.84
N GLN A 127 11.40 8.26 11.79
CA GLN A 127 12.06 6.96 11.56
C GLN A 127 11.04 5.85 11.30
N PHE A 128 9.95 5.80 12.06
CA PHE A 128 8.83 4.88 11.82
C PHE A 128 8.26 5.05 10.41
N ILE A 129 7.95 6.30 10.00
CA ILE A 129 7.44 6.60 8.66
C ILE A 129 8.40 6.14 7.57
N ARG A 130 9.70 6.43 7.70
CA ARG A 130 10.70 6.01 6.73
C ARG A 130 10.75 4.49 6.58
N ASN A 131 10.79 3.77 7.69
CA ASN A 131 10.87 2.32 7.69
C ASN A 131 9.59 1.67 7.18
N SER A 132 8.41 2.19 7.57
CA SER A 132 7.13 1.71 7.07
C SER A 132 6.92 2.01 5.59
N SER A 133 7.42 3.14 5.09
CA SER A 133 7.38 3.46 3.66
C SER A 133 8.25 2.53 2.81
N LEU A 134 9.42 2.10 3.33
CA LEU A 134 10.24 1.09 2.65
C LEU A 134 9.53 -0.27 2.60
N LEU A 135 8.94 -0.70 3.71
CA LEU A 135 8.14 -1.93 3.75
C LEU A 135 6.96 -1.84 2.77
N PHE A 136 6.26 -0.70 2.75
CA PHE A 136 5.16 -0.46 1.83
C PHE A 136 5.63 -0.51 0.37
N LEU A 137 6.78 0.08 0.05
CA LEU A 137 7.33 0.05 -1.31
C LEU A 137 7.58 -1.38 -1.79
N VAL A 138 8.19 -2.22 -0.96
CA VAL A 138 8.44 -3.64 -1.31
C VAL A 138 7.14 -4.38 -1.56
N PHE A 139 6.16 -4.20 -0.68
CA PHE A 139 4.84 -4.80 -0.82
C PHE A 139 4.11 -4.28 -2.06
N TYR A 140 4.12 -2.97 -2.27
CA TYR A 140 3.51 -2.33 -3.43
C TYR A 140 4.09 -2.84 -4.75
N ILE A 141 5.43 -2.93 -4.87
CA ILE A 141 6.07 -3.49 -6.06
C ILE A 141 5.60 -4.93 -6.29
N GLY A 142 5.51 -5.75 -5.25
CA GLY A 142 5.02 -7.13 -5.36
C GLY A 142 3.59 -7.21 -5.88
N VAL A 143 2.67 -6.40 -5.31
CA VAL A 143 1.27 -6.33 -5.74
C VAL A 143 1.16 -5.78 -7.16
N PHE A 144 1.94 -4.75 -7.47
CA PHE A 144 1.97 -4.12 -8.80
C PHE A 144 2.42 -5.11 -9.87
N VAL A 145 3.54 -5.80 -9.64
CA VAL A 145 4.05 -6.82 -10.57
C VAL A 145 3.04 -7.96 -10.74
N TYR A 146 2.38 -8.37 -9.66
CA TYR A 146 1.33 -9.38 -9.75
C TYR A 146 0.15 -8.89 -10.59
N ALA A 147 -0.35 -7.68 -10.34
CA ALA A 147 -1.51 -7.13 -11.03
C ALA A 147 -1.25 -6.92 -12.52
N GLU A 148 -0.10 -6.34 -12.87
CA GLU A 148 0.20 -5.93 -14.24
C GLU A 148 0.80 -7.04 -15.11
N PHE A 149 1.51 -8.00 -14.50
CA PHE A 149 2.28 -8.98 -15.28
C PHE A 149 1.90 -10.44 -15.04
N LEU A 150 1.34 -10.78 -13.88
CA LEU A 150 1.08 -12.18 -13.53
C LEU A 150 -0.41 -12.55 -13.52
N SER A 151 -1.31 -11.59 -13.23
CA SER A 151 -2.76 -11.86 -13.16
C SER A 151 -3.38 -12.07 -14.53
N GLN A 152 -2.79 -11.53 -15.56
CA GLN A 152 -3.30 -11.50 -16.94
C GLN A 152 -2.62 -12.52 -17.86
N SER A 153 -2.13 -13.64 -17.36
CA SER A 153 -1.57 -14.72 -18.20
C SER A 153 -2.67 -15.33 -19.08
N SER A 154 -3.20 -14.53 -19.99
CA SER A 154 -4.07 -14.97 -21.05
C SER A 154 -3.23 -15.67 -22.14
N SER A 155 -3.74 -16.76 -22.62
CA SER A 155 -3.35 -17.57 -23.78
C SER A 155 -2.18 -17.02 -24.60
N ILE A 156 -1.07 -17.71 -24.53
CA ILE A 156 0.23 -17.50 -25.21
C ILE A 156 0.15 -17.23 -26.73
N TRP A 157 -1.04 -17.13 -27.32
CA TRP A 157 -1.28 -17.15 -28.75
C TRP A 157 -2.21 -16.06 -29.30
N THR A 158 -2.65 -15.11 -28.50
CA THR A 158 -3.41 -13.95 -29.01
C THR A 158 -2.47 -12.88 -29.50
N GLU A 159 -2.69 -12.36 -30.71
CA GLU A 159 -1.99 -11.17 -31.20
C GLU A 159 -2.27 -10.01 -30.26
N GLN A 160 -1.22 -9.29 -29.82
CA GLN A 160 -1.37 -8.11 -28.98
C GLN A 160 -2.08 -7.02 -29.78
N GLU A 161 -3.18 -6.52 -29.25
CA GLU A 161 -3.84 -5.34 -29.79
C GLU A 161 -3.12 -4.07 -29.29
N ILE A 162 -2.91 -3.13 -30.21
CA ILE A 162 -2.28 -1.85 -29.90
C ILE A 162 -3.35 -0.76 -30.02
N ASN A 163 -3.78 -0.23 -28.89
CA ASN A 163 -4.66 0.93 -28.85
C ASN A 163 -3.88 2.20 -28.57
N VAL A 164 -3.71 3.03 -29.59
CA VAL A 164 -3.08 4.36 -29.49
C VAL A 164 -4.10 5.51 -29.55
N ILE A 165 -5.39 5.20 -29.60
CA ILE A 165 -6.45 6.21 -29.64
C ILE A 165 -6.84 6.59 -28.22
N PRO A 166 -6.56 7.82 -27.77
CA PRO A 166 -6.92 8.24 -26.44
C PRO A 166 -8.43 8.12 -26.15
N PHE A 167 -8.76 7.67 -24.97
CA PHE A 167 -10.12 7.47 -24.44
C PHE A 167 -10.96 6.39 -25.14
N TYR A 168 -10.36 5.62 -26.06
CA TYR A 168 -11.08 4.56 -26.79
C TYR A 168 -11.52 3.42 -25.84
N THR A 169 -10.62 2.92 -25.01
CA THR A 169 -10.93 1.83 -24.07
C THR A 169 -11.89 2.30 -22.98
N ILE A 170 -11.75 3.53 -22.50
CA ILE A 170 -12.69 4.13 -21.55
C ILE A 170 -14.08 4.23 -22.16
N ALA A 171 -14.19 4.69 -23.41
CA ALA A 171 -15.45 4.78 -24.13
C ALA A 171 -16.09 3.40 -24.32
N ALA A 172 -15.32 2.39 -24.71
CA ALA A 172 -15.77 1.01 -24.86
C ALA A 172 -16.36 0.46 -23.54
N HIS A 173 -15.70 0.68 -22.41
CA HIS A 173 -16.23 0.26 -21.10
C HIS A 173 -17.53 0.99 -20.72
N ILE A 174 -17.69 2.25 -21.11
CA ILE A 174 -18.92 3.01 -20.90
C ILE A 174 -20.03 2.48 -21.81
N GLU A 175 -19.73 2.16 -23.07
CA GLU A 175 -20.67 1.54 -24.00
C GLU A 175 -21.16 0.18 -23.50
N ASP A 176 -20.27 -0.67 -23.00
CA ASP A 176 -20.61 -1.95 -22.38
C ASP A 176 -21.59 -1.80 -21.23
N TYR A 177 -21.46 -0.75 -20.43
CA TYR A 177 -22.44 -0.43 -19.39
C TYR A 177 -23.78 0.00 -19.98
N ILE A 178 -23.78 0.86 -20.99
CA ILE A 178 -25.01 1.36 -21.63
C ILE A 178 -25.78 0.21 -22.27
N TYR A 179 -25.09 -0.71 -22.95
CA TYR A 179 -25.71 -1.89 -23.58
C TYR A 179 -26.00 -3.03 -22.58
N LYS A 180 -25.75 -2.80 -21.28
CA LYS A 180 -25.99 -3.75 -20.17
C LYS A 180 -25.20 -5.06 -20.27
N THR A 181 -24.09 -5.06 -20.96
CA THR A 181 -23.14 -6.18 -21.00
C THR A 181 -22.32 -6.25 -19.71
N ASN A 182 -22.03 -5.08 -19.12
CA ASN A 182 -21.33 -4.94 -17.85
C ASN A 182 -22.18 -4.22 -16.79
N THR A 183 -21.94 -4.55 -15.52
CA THR A 183 -22.53 -3.81 -14.40
C THR A 183 -21.76 -2.49 -14.16
N LEU A 184 -22.43 -1.50 -13.54
CA LEU A 184 -21.78 -0.24 -13.15
C LEU A 184 -20.50 -0.47 -12.34
N MET A 185 -20.51 -1.45 -11.42
CA MET A 185 -19.35 -1.78 -10.58
C MET A 185 -18.19 -2.31 -11.41
N GLN A 186 -18.44 -3.20 -12.37
CA GLN A 186 -17.41 -3.72 -13.28
C GLN A 186 -16.81 -2.60 -14.13
N THR A 187 -17.62 -1.74 -14.69
CA THR A 187 -17.16 -0.59 -15.48
C THR A 187 -16.31 0.36 -14.64
N MET A 188 -16.76 0.69 -13.42
CA MET A 188 -15.97 1.53 -12.52
C MET A 188 -14.63 0.88 -12.15
N VAL A 189 -14.61 -0.42 -11.88
CA VAL A 189 -13.36 -1.12 -11.57
C VAL A 189 -12.42 -1.09 -12.77
N ASN A 190 -12.88 -1.40 -13.96
CA ASN A 190 -12.06 -1.43 -15.18
C ASN A 190 -11.44 -0.06 -15.51
N VAL A 191 -12.20 1.03 -15.30
CA VAL A 191 -11.69 2.39 -15.58
C VAL A 191 -10.84 2.94 -14.44
N LEU A 192 -11.20 2.69 -13.17
CA LEU A 192 -10.51 3.32 -12.03
C LEU A 192 -9.30 2.52 -11.55
N LEU A 193 -9.26 1.20 -11.77
CA LEU A 193 -8.19 0.35 -11.25
C LEU A 193 -6.80 0.76 -11.78
N PRO A 194 -6.60 1.01 -13.10
CA PRO A 194 -5.32 1.53 -13.59
C PRO A 194 -4.90 2.82 -12.90
N CYS A 195 -5.84 3.75 -12.72
CA CYS A 195 -5.57 4.99 -12.00
C CYS A 195 -5.16 4.73 -10.54
N LEU A 196 -5.94 3.92 -9.81
CA LEU A 196 -5.69 3.64 -8.38
C LEU A 196 -4.38 2.91 -8.13
N LEU A 197 -3.94 2.06 -9.05
CA LEU A 197 -2.65 1.37 -8.96
C LEU A 197 -1.46 2.34 -8.93
N PHE A 198 -1.55 3.48 -9.59
CA PHE A 198 -0.45 4.45 -9.64
C PHE A 198 -0.50 5.52 -8.53
N VAL A 199 -1.59 5.60 -7.74
CA VAL A 199 -1.68 6.54 -6.59
C VAL A 199 -0.55 6.33 -5.59
N PRO A 200 -0.22 5.10 -5.14
CA PRO A 200 0.91 4.89 -4.24
C PRO A 200 2.25 5.29 -4.84
N ALA A 201 2.45 5.04 -6.14
CA ALA A 201 3.67 5.46 -6.84
C ALA A 201 3.84 6.98 -6.78
N GLY A 202 2.80 7.75 -7.13
CA GLY A 202 2.83 9.21 -7.07
C GLY A 202 3.10 9.75 -5.66
N PHE A 203 2.50 9.14 -4.64
CA PHE A 203 2.74 9.48 -3.23
C PHE A 203 4.22 9.26 -2.85
N LEU A 204 4.78 8.09 -3.17
CA LEU A 204 6.16 7.74 -2.87
C LEU A 204 7.17 8.60 -3.65
N ILE A 205 6.91 8.85 -4.94
CA ILE A 205 7.75 9.73 -5.77
C ILE A 205 7.80 11.13 -5.14
N TYR A 206 6.66 11.70 -4.76
CA TYR A 206 6.64 13.00 -4.11
C TYR A 206 7.38 12.99 -2.77
N MET A 207 7.20 11.97 -1.97
CA MET A 207 7.89 11.80 -0.69
C MET A 207 9.41 11.77 -0.86
N CYS A 208 9.91 10.99 -1.83
CA CYS A 208 11.34 10.85 -2.08
C CYS A 208 11.97 12.07 -2.77
N MET A 209 11.21 12.73 -3.66
CA MET A 209 11.70 13.80 -4.50
C MET A 209 11.17 15.18 -4.11
N ARG A 210 10.79 15.37 -2.86
CA ARG A 210 10.22 16.62 -2.35
C ARG A 210 11.12 17.82 -2.59
N GLN A 211 12.46 17.65 -2.53
CA GLN A 211 13.44 18.71 -2.73
C GLN A 211 13.64 19.07 -4.20
N TRP A 212 13.14 18.27 -5.12
CA TRP A 212 13.26 18.51 -6.55
C TRP A 212 12.22 19.51 -7.03
N ASN A 213 12.54 20.22 -8.14
CA ASN A 213 11.61 21.10 -8.81
C ASN A 213 10.34 20.33 -9.26
N ARG A 214 9.26 21.07 -9.52
CA ARG A 214 7.99 20.46 -9.93
C ARG A 214 8.10 19.68 -11.23
N LEU A 215 8.83 20.24 -12.22
CA LEU A 215 8.92 19.66 -13.56
C LEU A 215 9.56 18.27 -13.60
N PRO A 216 10.76 18.00 -13.01
CA PRO A 216 11.31 16.65 -12.96
C PRO A 216 10.38 15.62 -12.30
N ARG A 217 9.67 16.01 -11.25
CA ARG A 217 8.71 15.11 -10.58
C ARG A 217 7.55 14.75 -11.49
N LEU A 218 6.97 15.70 -12.21
CA LEU A 218 5.90 15.45 -13.18
C LEU A 218 6.37 14.54 -14.31
N ILE A 219 7.59 14.75 -14.80
CA ILE A 219 8.20 13.88 -15.82
C ILE A 219 8.30 12.44 -15.31
N ILE A 220 8.78 12.24 -14.08
CA ILE A 220 8.92 10.88 -13.52
C ILE A 220 7.55 10.24 -13.30
N ILE A 221 6.55 10.98 -12.80
CA ILE A 221 5.18 10.48 -12.67
C ILE A 221 4.60 10.02 -14.02
N LEU A 222 4.92 10.73 -15.10
CA LEU A 222 4.51 10.35 -16.45
C LEU A 222 5.31 9.16 -16.99
N LEU A 223 6.61 9.10 -16.72
CA LEU A 223 7.48 8.04 -17.23
C LEU A 223 7.15 6.67 -16.63
N VAL A 224 6.67 6.61 -15.37
CA VAL A 224 6.38 5.33 -14.71
C VAL A 224 5.31 4.53 -15.47
N PRO A 225 4.10 5.03 -15.77
CA PRO A 225 3.13 4.27 -16.56
C PRO A 225 3.61 3.97 -17.99
N ILE A 226 4.34 4.88 -18.64
CA ILE A 226 4.94 4.60 -19.96
C ILE A 226 5.90 3.41 -19.89
N LEU A 227 6.76 3.35 -18.86
CA LEU A 227 7.69 2.23 -18.68
C LEU A 227 6.96 0.91 -18.43
N VAL A 228 5.83 0.93 -17.73
CA VAL A 228 4.99 -0.26 -17.51
C VAL A 228 4.47 -0.78 -18.85
N GLU A 229 3.87 0.06 -19.68
CA GLU A 229 3.39 -0.31 -21.01
C GLU A 229 4.52 -0.87 -21.89
N VAL A 230 5.68 -0.20 -21.88
CA VAL A 230 6.85 -0.69 -22.64
C VAL A 230 7.29 -2.08 -22.15
N VAL A 231 7.30 -2.34 -20.85
CA VAL A 231 7.64 -3.66 -20.30
C VAL A 231 6.60 -4.71 -20.69
N GLN A 232 5.30 -4.37 -20.66
CA GLN A 232 4.20 -5.27 -21.06
C GLN A 232 4.34 -5.73 -22.53
N VAL A 233 4.82 -4.84 -23.42
CA VAL A 233 5.17 -5.21 -24.82
C VAL A 233 6.19 -6.35 -24.85
N PHE A 234 7.26 -6.25 -24.06
CA PHE A 234 8.33 -7.26 -24.06
C PHE A 234 7.91 -8.57 -23.39
N VAL A 235 7.09 -8.49 -22.36
CA VAL A 235 6.62 -9.67 -21.61
C VAL A 235 5.41 -10.32 -22.29
N LYS A 236 4.76 -9.62 -23.23
CA LYS A 236 3.54 -10.06 -23.93
C LYS A 236 2.41 -10.47 -22.99
N THR A 237 2.21 -9.70 -21.95
CA THR A 237 1.22 -10.01 -20.92
C THR A 237 -0.12 -9.32 -21.13
N ASN A 238 -0.14 -8.19 -21.84
CA ASN A 238 -1.34 -7.38 -22.03
C ASN A 238 -1.33 -6.65 -23.37
N ASP A 239 -2.49 -6.13 -23.77
CA ASP A 239 -2.61 -5.23 -24.92
C ASP A 239 -2.06 -3.85 -24.55
N ILE A 240 -1.42 -3.20 -25.53
CA ILE A 240 -0.85 -1.85 -25.34
C ILE A 240 -1.99 -0.84 -25.37
N ASN A 241 -2.11 -0.06 -24.30
CA ASN A 241 -3.23 0.85 -24.15
C ASN A 241 -2.79 2.26 -23.68
N ILE A 242 -2.94 3.24 -24.55
CA ILE A 242 -2.62 4.64 -24.21
C ILE A 242 -3.49 5.17 -23.06
N ASP A 243 -4.70 4.63 -22.87
CA ASP A 243 -5.58 5.05 -21.79
C ASP A 243 -5.02 4.67 -20.42
N ASP A 244 -4.30 3.54 -20.31
CA ASP A 244 -3.66 3.11 -19.07
C ASP A 244 -2.49 4.03 -18.71
N VAL A 245 -1.78 4.56 -19.70
CA VAL A 245 -0.77 5.63 -19.48
C VAL A 245 -1.43 6.91 -18.95
N ILE A 246 -2.55 7.32 -19.56
CA ILE A 246 -3.28 8.53 -19.14
C ILE A 246 -3.81 8.36 -17.70
N LEU A 247 -4.47 7.24 -17.44
CA LEU A 247 -5.03 6.91 -16.13
C LEU A 247 -3.93 6.74 -15.09
N GLY A 248 -2.81 6.08 -15.44
CA GLY A 248 -1.65 5.94 -14.58
C GLY A 248 -1.01 7.29 -14.22
N PHE A 249 -0.89 8.19 -15.18
CA PHE A 249 -0.42 9.55 -14.93
C PHE A 249 -1.37 10.32 -13.99
N LEU A 250 -2.68 10.25 -14.21
CA LEU A 250 -3.68 10.85 -13.32
C LEU A 250 -3.60 10.25 -11.92
N GLY A 251 -3.44 8.94 -11.79
CA GLY A 251 -3.23 8.26 -10.52
C GLY A 251 -2.00 8.78 -9.79
N GLY A 252 -0.89 8.93 -10.49
CA GLY A 252 0.33 9.52 -9.94
C GLY A 252 0.14 10.95 -9.44
N LEU A 253 -0.61 11.79 -10.16
CA LEU A 253 -0.97 13.14 -9.73
C LEU A 253 -1.86 13.11 -8.47
N LEU A 254 -2.84 12.22 -8.41
CA LEU A 254 -3.68 12.02 -7.22
C LEU A 254 -2.84 11.61 -6.01
N GLY A 255 -1.86 10.71 -6.20
CA GLY A 255 -0.91 10.33 -5.16
C GLY A 255 -0.09 11.51 -4.64
N GLN A 256 0.36 12.39 -5.52
CA GLN A 256 1.04 13.63 -5.14
C GLN A 256 0.12 14.56 -4.32
N ILE A 257 -1.12 14.74 -4.74
CA ILE A 257 -2.12 15.53 -4.02
C ILE A 257 -2.38 14.92 -2.63
N LEU A 258 -2.54 13.61 -2.55
CA LEU A 258 -2.72 12.90 -1.28
C LEU A 258 -1.55 13.15 -0.32
N PHE A 259 -0.31 13.10 -0.82
CA PHE A 259 0.86 13.46 0.00
C PHE A 259 0.78 14.89 0.53
N LEU A 260 0.40 15.86 -0.32
CA LEU A 260 0.26 17.26 0.08
C LEU A 260 -0.80 17.44 1.16
N ILE A 261 -1.92 16.74 1.06
CA ILE A 261 -2.99 16.75 2.07
C ILE A 261 -2.47 16.18 3.40
N VAL A 262 -1.84 15.00 3.38
CA VAL A 262 -1.28 14.35 4.57
C VAL A 262 -0.25 15.24 5.25
N ASN A 263 0.67 15.82 4.46
CA ASN A 263 1.70 16.72 4.98
C ASN A 263 1.09 18.04 5.53
N GLY A 264 0.07 18.57 4.87
CA GLY A 264 -0.65 19.76 5.33
C GLY A 264 -1.38 19.54 6.64
N LEU A 265 -2.06 18.41 6.80
CA LEU A 265 -2.69 18.01 8.05
C LEU A 265 -1.65 17.86 9.17
N PHE A 266 -0.54 17.20 8.88
CA PHE A 266 0.51 17.01 9.88
C PHE A 266 1.14 18.35 10.31
N LEU A 267 1.39 19.25 9.35
CA LEU A 267 1.89 20.59 9.62
C LEU A 267 0.91 21.41 10.47
N TYR A 268 -0.39 21.30 10.19
CA TYR A 268 -1.44 22.00 10.95
C TYR A 268 -1.48 21.57 12.42
N PHE A 269 -1.42 20.25 12.69
CA PHE A 269 -1.52 19.71 14.04
C PHE A 269 -0.21 19.76 14.83
N LYS A 270 0.94 19.65 14.18
CA LYS A 270 2.27 19.54 14.83
C LYS A 270 3.15 20.79 14.65
N GLY A 271 2.83 21.68 13.71
CA GLY A 271 3.70 22.81 13.37
C GLY A 271 4.95 22.41 12.60
N GLU A 272 5.16 21.11 12.31
CA GLU A 272 6.31 20.59 11.60
C GLU A 272 5.89 19.74 10.41
N SER A 273 6.76 19.64 9.38
CA SER A 273 6.45 18.82 8.22
C SER A 273 6.56 17.33 8.51
N PHE A 274 5.71 16.54 7.84
CA PHE A 274 5.67 15.08 7.91
C PHE A 274 7.03 14.42 7.64
N ILE A 275 7.83 14.99 6.73
CA ILE A 275 9.18 14.56 6.41
C ILE A 275 10.15 15.70 6.72
N GLU A 276 11.34 15.35 7.19
CA GLU A 276 12.39 16.30 7.52
C GLU A 276 12.78 17.16 6.32
N ASP A 277 12.72 18.47 6.48
CA ASP A 277 13.13 19.44 5.46
C ASP A 277 14.60 19.78 5.70
N LYS A 278 15.51 19.20 4.90
CA LYS A 278 16.94 19.48 4.99
C LYS A 278 17.27 20.97 4.77
N THR A 279 16.35 21.74 4.22
CA THR A 279 16.50 23.18 4.01
C THR A 279 16.36 24.02 5.28
N GLN A 280 15.79 23.47 6.37
CA GLN A 280 15.69 24.17 7.66
C GLN A 280 16.92 24.03 8.55
N GLN A 281 17.90 23.23 8.20
CA GLN A 281 19.23 23.22 8.83
C GLN A 281 20.12 24.35 8.26
N ARG A 282 19.64 25.58 8.18
CA ARG A 282 20.57 26.70 8.13
C ARG A 282 21.19 26.81 9.52
N PRO A 283 22.54 26.78 9.64
CA PRO A 283 23.16 27.10 10.91
C PRO A 283 22.69 28.48 11.30
N GLU A 284 22.14 28.62 12.50
CA GLU A 284 21.97 29.94 13.12
C GLU A 284 23.37 30.53 13.17
N LEU A 285 23.64 31.47 12.26
CA LEU A 285 24.81 32.31 12.34
C LEU A 285 24.62 33.17 13.60
N HIS A 286 25.21 32.72 14.70
CA HIS A 286 25.41 33.55 15.88
C HIS A 286 26.36 34.67 15.46
N PHE A 287 25.80 35.87 15.24
CA PHE A 287 26.55 37.13 15.19
C PHE A 287 26.79 37.64 16.61
#